data_997e8186c7245c6f1829d4a687f0bd2c
#
_entry.id   997e8186c7245c6f1829d4a687f0bd2c
#
_cell.length_a   1.000
_cell.length_b   1.000
_cell.length_c   1.000
_cell.angle_alpha   90.00
_cell.angle_beta   90.00
_cell.angle_gamma   90.00
#
_symmetry.space_group_name_H-M   'P 1'
#
loop_
_entity.id
_entity.type
_entity.pdbx_description
1 polymer ?
#
loop_
_entity_poly.entity_id
_entity_poly.type
_entity_poly.pdbx_seq_one_letter_code
_entity_poly.pdbx_strand_id
1 'polypeptide(L)'
;EFALPAIAGILLVPVVTDPKKAAAALNWAVNEMTQRYKFFAEESVKDLDSYNELMRANQEPDKVLPKIVIIIDELADLMMVAPSQVEESICRLAQLARAAGMHLIVATQRPSVDVVTGLIKANIPSRIAFSVSSQVDSRTILDVGGAEKLLGKGDMLYSPVGENKPLRIQGPYISDSETARIIDFVKKQGESTYDESVVQTIETPEKSQYGEVSDELTEDAIAFILKQKKA
;
A
#
# COMPACT_ATOMS: atom_id res chain seq x y z
N GLU A 1 2.98 18.84 -11.70
CA GLU A 1 3.35 18.30 -10.36
C GLU A 1 2.26 18.69 -9.38
N PHE A 2 1.25 17.84 -9.23
CA PHE A 2 0.28 17.99 -8.15
C PHE A 2 0.94 17.46 -6.87
N ALA A 3 1.69 18.31 -6.17
CA ALA A 3 1.99 18.02 -4.79
C ALA A 3 0.66 17.99 -4.04
N LEU A 4 0.21 16.80 -3.64
CA LEU A 4 -0.91 16.66 -2.70
C LEU A 4 -0.51 17.45 -1.45
N PRO A 5 -1.18 18.57 -1.17
CA PRO A 5 -0.84 19.34 0.02
C PRO A 5 -1.12 18.46 1.22
N ALA A 6 -0.22 18.52 2.18
CA ALA A 6 -0.34 17.84 3.45
C ALA A 6 -1.75 18.05 4.01
N ILE A 7 -2.53 16.98 4.07
CA ILE A 7 -3.82 16.99 4.75
C ILE A 7 -3.49 17.06 6.24
N ALA A 8 -3.80 18.19 6.85
CA ALA A 8 -3.42 18.49 8.22
C ALA A 8 -3.78 17.35 9.18
N GLY A 9 -2.79 16.83 9.90
CA GLY A 9 -2.97 15.87 10.98
C GLY A 9 -3.36 14.44 10.56
N ILE A 10 -3.43 14.12 9.26
CA ILE A 10 -3.82 12.78 8.78
C ILE A 10 -2.65 12.04 8.15
N LEU A 11 -1.71 12.74 7.51
CA LEU A 11 -0.55 12.10 6.89
C LEU A 11 0.46 11.67 7.94
N LEU A 12 0.78 10.38 7.96
CA LEU A 12 1.81 9.80 8.82
C LEU A 12 3.21 10.27 8.42
N VAL A 13 3.43 10.43 7.12
CA VAL A 13 4.68 10.90 6.52
C VAL A 13 4.38 11.90 5.40
N PRO A 14 5.35 12.77 5.00
CA PRO A 14 5.21 13.56 3.79
C PRO A 14 4.91 12.68 2.57
N VAL A 15 4.27 13.25 1.54
CA VAL A 15 4.02 12.51 0.30
C VAL A 15 5.35 12.03 -0.29
N VAL A 16 5.48 10.72 -0.44
CA VAL A 16 6.70 10.08 -0.94
C VAL A 16 6.68 10.11 -2.46
N THR A 17 7.56 10.90 -3.06
CA THR A 17 7.64 11.07 -4.53
C THR A 17 8.77 10.27 -5.17
N ASP A 18 9.75 9.81 -4.39
CA ASP A 18 10.85 8.97 -4.86
C ASP A 18 10.43 7.49 -4.86
N PRO A 19 10.48 6.76 -6.00
CA PRO A 19 10.07 5.36 -6.07
C PRO A 19 10.86 4.42 -5.16
N LYS A 20 12.14 4.70 -4.89
CA LYS A 20 12.95 3.89 -3.96
C LYS A 20 12.49 4.09 -2.52
N LYS A 21 12.23 5.33 -2.13
CA LYS A 21 11.65 5.64 -0.82
C LYS A 21 10.24 5.08 -0.68
N ALA A 22 9.44 5.05 -1.77
CA ALA A 22 8.12 4.45 -1.77
C ALA A 22 8.18 2.92 -1.55
N ALA A 23 9.14 2.22 -2.15
CA ALA A 23 9.38 0.80 -1.86
C ALA A 23 9.79 0.57 -0.39
N ALA A 24 10.62 1.46 0.19
CA ALA A 24 10.96 1.43 1.61
C ALA A 24 9.74 1.69 2.51
N ALA A 25 8.84 2.61 2.12
CA ALA A 25 7.59 2.87 2.84
C ALA A 25 6.66 1.65 2.84
N LEU A 26 6.56 0.92 1.74
CA LEU A 26 5.81 -0.35 1.68
C LEU A 26 6.42 -1.41 2.58
N ASN A 27 7.74 -1.52 2.63
CA ASN A 27 8.42 -2.44 3.53
C ASN A 27 8.20 -2.06 5.00
N TRP A 28 8.25 -0.76 5.33
CA TRP A 28 7.88 -0.27 6.66
C TRP A 28 6.45 -0.70 7.02
N ALA A 29 5.49 -0.54 6.11
CA ALA A 29 4.11 -0.93 6.34
C ALA A 29 3.95 -2.44 6.61
N VAL A 30 4.72 -3.30 5.94
CA VAL A 30 4.77 -4.74 6.21
C VAL A 30 5.34 -5.03 7.61
N ASN A 31 6.38 -4.30 8.02
CA ASN A 31 6.96 -4.44 9.35
C ASN A 31 6.01 -3.96 10.45
N GLU A 32 5.34 -2.83 10.26
CA GLU A 32 4.30 -2.31 11.15
C GLU A 32 3.16 -3.32 11.31
N MET A 33 2.66 -3.88 10.21
CA MET A 33 1.66 -4.94 10.23
C MET A 33 2.13 -6.12 11.08
N THR A 34 3.37 -6.56 10.90
CA THR A 34 3.96 -7.68 11.64
C THR A 34 4.09 -7.37 13.13
N GLN A 35 4.44 -6.13 13.47
CA GLN A 35 4.53 -5.68 14.86
C GLN A 35 3.16 -5.65 15.53
N ARG A 36 2.12 -5.20 14.83
CA ARG A 36 0.74 -5.23 15.33
C ARG A 36 0.28 -6.65 15.64
N TYR A 37 0.60 -7.62 14.81
CA TYR A 37 0.30 -9.02 15.07
C TYR A 37 1.00 -9.56 16.32
N LYS A 38 2.22 -9.10 16.65
CA LYS A 38 2.88 -9.45 17.90
C LYS A 38 2.10 -8.90 19.10
N PHE A 39 1.69 -7.63 19.06
CA PHE A 39 0.85 -7.04 20.10
C PHE A 39 -0.48 -7.79 20.28
N PHE A 40 -1.12 -8.20 19.18
CA PHE A 40 -2.35 -8.98 19.26
C PHE A 40 -2.14 -10.35 19.88
N ALA A 41 -1.02 -11.01 19.59
CA ALA A 41 -0.66 -12.29 20.18
C ALA A 41 -0.36 -12.17 21.67
N GLU A 42 0.38 -11.15 22.10
CA GLU A 42 0.69 -10.87 23.51
C GLU A 42 -0.58 -10.64 24.34
N GLU A 43 -1.54 -9.90 23.79
CA GLU A 43 -2.80 -9.58 24.46
C GLU A 43 -3.92 -10.62 24.19
N SER A 44 -3.62 -11.69 23.42
CA SER A 44 -4.58 -12.75 23.07
C SER A 44 -5.84 -12.23 22.37
N VAL A 45 -5.70 -11.23 21.51
CA VAL A 45 -6.77 -10.66 20.69
C VAL A 45 -6.54 -10.97 19.19
N LYS A 46 -7.59 -10.85 18.37
CA LYS A 46 -7.55 -11.30 16.97
C LYS A 46 -7.34 -10.19 15.96
N ASP A 47 -7.66 -8.94 16.29
CA ASP A 47 -7.67 -7.80 15.38
C ASP A 47 -7.50 -6.46 16.10
N LEU A 48 -7.27 -5.39 15.32
CA LEU A 48 -7.07 -4.04 15.82
C LEU A 48 -8.24 -3.53 16.67
N ASP A 49 -9.47 -3.80 16.27
CA ASP A 49 -10.64 -3.27 16.97
C ASP A 49 -10.72 -3.90 18.37
N SER A 50 -10.53 -5.22 18.49
CA SER A 50 -10.47 -5.93 19.77
C SER A 50 -9.29 -5.48 20.63
N TYR A 51 -8.10 -5.25 20.02
CA TYR A 51 -6.94 -4.71 20.72
C TYR A 51 -7.22 -3.33 21.31
N ASN A 52 -7.76 -2.44 20.49
CA ASN A 52 -8.06 -1.07 20.91
C ASN A 52 -9.15 -1.01 21.98
N GLU A 53 -10.15 -1.89 21.94
CA GLU A 53 -11.16 -2.03 23.00
C GLU A 53 -10.51 -2.44 24.32
N LEU A 54 -9.60 -3.41 24.29
CA LEU A 54 -8.85 -3.86 25.47
C LEU A 54 -7.98 -2.75 26.05
N MET A 55 -7.23 -2.02 25.20
CA MET A 55 -6.37 -0.93 25.66
C MET A 55 -7.18 0.19 26.33
N ARG A 56 -8.36 0.53 25.77
CA ARG A 56 -9.27 1.50 26.41
C ARG A 56 -9.81 1.01 27.75
N ALA A 57 -10.18 -0.27 27.83
CA ALA A 57 -10.67 -0.88 29.08
C ALA A 57 -9.59 -0.91 30.18
N ASN A 58 -8.33 -1.11 29.79
CA ASN A 58 -7.18 -1.08 30.70
C ASN A 58 -6.72 0.35 31.06
N GLN A 59 -7.37 1.40 30.54
CA GLN A 59 -7.00 2.80 30.72
C GLN A 59 -5.60 3.13 30.19
N GLU A 60 -5.20 2.50 29.08
CA GLU A 60 -3.93 2.71 28.38
C GLU A 60 -4.15 3.40 27.00
N PRO A 61 -4.63 4.65 26.96
CA PRO A 61 -4.96 5.33 25.71
C PRO A 61 -3.76 5.51 24.78
N ASP A 62 -2.55 5.59 25.33
CA ASP A 62 -1.31 5.76 24.56
C ASP A 62 -0.94 4.51 23.73
N LYS A 63 -1.52 3.34 24.08
CA LYS A 63 -1.34 2.10 23.32
C LYS A 63 -2.41 1.88 22.24
N VAL A 64 -3.41 2.74 22.15
CA VAL A 64 -4.45 2.64 21.11
C VAL A 64 -3.85 2.92 19.74
N LEU A 65 -3.95 1.96 18.83
CA LEU A 65 -3.36 2.03 17.49
C LEU A 65 -4.36 2.61 16.48
N PRO A 66 -3.94 3.52 15.61
CA PRO A 66 -4.78 4.06 14.54
C PRO A 66 -4.94 3.06 13.39
N LYS A 67 -6.02 3.21 12.62
CA LYS A 67 -6.11 2.60 11.29
C LYS A 67 -5.18 3.33 10.33
N ILE A 68 -4.51 2.59 9.45
CA ILE A 68 -3.59 3.15 8.44
C ILE A 68 -4.16 2.89 7.05
N VAL A 69 -4.21 3.94 6.23
CA VAL A 69 -4.55 3.84 4.81
C VAL A 69 -3.31 4.14 3.98
N ILE A 70 -2.93 3.19 3.13
CA ILE A 70 -1.80 3.30 2.22
C ILE A 70 -2.35 3.56 0.82
N ILE A 71 -1.96 4.68 0.22
CA ILE A 71 -2.42 5.08 -1.11
C ILE A 71 -1.23 5.10 -2.05
N ILE A 72 -1.30 4.32 -3.13
CA ILE A 72 -0.34 4.33 -4.24
C ILE A 72 -1.05 4.97 -5.43
N ASP A 73 -0.60 6.16 -5.84
CA ASP A 73 -1.22 6.93 -6.92
C ASP A 73 -0.84 6.37 -8.30
N GLU A 74 0.42 5.97 -8.49
CA GLU A 74 0.89 5.37 -9.74
C GLU A 74 1.77 4.14 -9.46
N LEU A 75 1.16 2.96 -9.52
CA LEU A 75 1.86 1.70 -9.28
C LEU A 75 2.95 1.43 -10.33
N ALA A 76 2.74 1.87 -11.57
CA ALA A 76 3.70 1.60 -12.66
C ALA A 76 5.09 2.17 -12.35
N ASP A 77 5.18 3.34 -11.72
CA ASP A 77 6.46 3.96 -11.40
C ASP A 77 7.24 3.16 -10.34
N LEU A 78 6.55 2.52 -9.41
CA LEU A 78 7.18 1.63 -8.43
C LEU A 78 7.62 0.32 -9.07
N MET A 79 6.77 -0.26 -9.92
CA MET A 79 7.07 -1.51 -10.64
C MET A 79 8.23 -1.38 -11.63
N MET A 80 8.52 -0.18 -12.13
CA MET A 80 9.70 0.08 -12.96
C MET A 80 11.02 0.06 -12.18
N VAL A 81 11.00 0.35 -10.88
CA VAL A 81 12.22 0.51 -10.06
C VAL A 81 12.52 -0.73 -9.23
N ALA A 82 11.51 -1.33 -8.59
CA ALA A 82 11.67 -2.44 -7.68
C ALA A 82 10.48 -3.44 -7.77
N PRO A 83 10.24 -4.06 -8.95
CA PRO A 83 9.02 -4.83 -9.20
C PRO A 83 8.79 -5.95 -8.17
N SER A 84 9.79 -6.78 -7.93
CA SER A 84 9.64 -7.94 -7.02
C SER A 84 9.36 -7.51 -5.58
N GLN A 85 10.06 -6.51 -5.08
CA GLN A 85 9.87 -6.01 -3.71
C GLN A 85 8.51 -5.35 -3.52
N VAL A 86 8.09 -4.55 -4.49
CA VAL A 86 6.79 -3.85 -4.47
C VAL A 86 5.64 -4.85 -4.56
N GLU A 87 5.71 -5.79 -5.50
CA GLU A 87 4.70 -6.83 -5.66
C GLU A 87 4.56 -7.69 -4.39
N GLU A 88 5.68 -8.16 -3.82
CA GLU A 88 5.67 -8.94 -2.58
C GLU A 88 5.05 -8.17 -1.42
N SER A 89 5.46 -6.90 -1.22
CA SER A 89 4.92 -6.06 -0.15
C SER A 89 3.42 -5.82 -0.30
N ILE A 90 2.96 -5.51 -1.51
CA ILE A 90 1.53 -5.34 -1.82
C ILE A 90 0.76 -6.63 -1.54
N CYS A 91 1.25 -7.78 -2.00
CA CYS A 91 0.58 -9.06 -1.78
C CYS A 91 0.48 -9.41 -0.29
N ARG A 92 1.55 -9.22 0.49
CA ARG A 92 1.54 -9.46 1.94
C ARG A 92 0.56 -8.55 2.66
N LEU A 93 0.56 -7.25 2.34
CA LEU A 93 -0.40 -6.30 2.89
C LEU A 93 -1.84 -6.68 2.51
N ALA A 94 -2.10 -6.97 1.24
CA ALA A 94 -3.43 -7.33 0.77
C ALA A 94 -4.00 -8.59 1.46
N GLN A 95 -3.15 -9.56 1.77
CA GLN A 95 -3.54 -10.81 2.44
C GLN A 95 -3.81 -10.63 3.93
N LEU A 96 -3.00 -9.85 4.63
CA LEU A 96 -2.94 -9.87 6.09
C LEU A 96 -3.31 -8.54 6.74
N ALA A 97 -3.21 -7.40 6.07
CA ALA A 97 -3.30 -6.09 6.70
C ALA A 97 -4.69 -5.74 7.28
N ARG A 98 -5.75 -6.41 6.82
CA ARG A 98 -7.13 -6.14 7.26
C ARG A 98 -7.29 -6.24 8.78
N ALA A 99 -6.85 -7.34 9.38
CA ALA A 99 -6.96 -7.54 10.82
C ALA A 99 -6.05 -6.58 11.60
N ALA A 100 -4.91 -6.18 11.01
CA ALA A 100 -4.03 -5.16 11.57
C ALA A 100 -4.56 -3.72 11.41
N GLY A 101 -5.76 -3.53 10.83
CA GLY A 101 -6.37 -2.22 10.61
C GLY A 101 -5.67 -1.39 9.54
N MET A 102 -5.02 -2.04 8.57
CA MET A 102 -4.33 -1.38 7.47
C MET A 102 -5.08 -1.64 6.16
N HIS A 103 -5.24 -0.61 5.34
CA HIS A 103 -6.00 -0.64 4.11
C HIS A 103 -5.14 -0.13 2.96
N LEU A 104 -5.28 -0.76 1.79
CA LEU A 104 -4.48 -0.45 0.61
C LEU A 104 -5.38 0.02 -0.53
N ILE A 105 -5.03 1.18 -1.11
CA ILE A 105 -5.63 1.71 -2.33
C ILE A 105 -4.51 1.83 -3.36
N VAL A 106 -4.64 1.11 -4.47
CA VAL A 106 -3.63 1.08 -5.53
C VAL A 106 -4.24 1.62 -6.81
N ALA A 107 -3.64 2.65 -7.38
CA ALA A 107 -4.03 3.19 -8.65
C ALA A 107 -2.88 3.14 -9.67
N THR A 108 -3.22 3.17 -10.95
CA THR A 108 -2.28 3.32 -12.05
C THR A 108 -2.99 3.87 -13.28
N GLN A 109 -2.29 4.70 -14.04
CA GLN A 109 -2.69 5.17 -15.37
C GLN A 109 -2.16 4.27 -16.49
N ARG A 110 -1.34 3.25 -16.15
CA ARG A 110 -0.72 2.31 -17.11
C ARG A 110 -1.16 0.88 -16.82
N PRO A 111 -2.37 0.48 -17.24
CA PRO A 111 -2.93 -0.83 -16.95
C PRO A 111 -2.33 -1.93 -17.85
N SER A 112 -1.01 -2.14 -17.77
CA SER A 112 -0.32 -3.24 -18.45
C SER A 112 -0.25 -4.48 -17.55
N VAL A 113 -0.02 -5.64 -18.14
CA VAL A 113 0.11 -6.92 -17.42
C VAL A 113 1.34 -6.96 -16.50
N ASP A 114 2.37 -6.17 -16.81
CA ASP A 114 3.58 -6.05 -16.01
C ASP A 114 3.38 -5.16 -14.77
N VAL A 115 2.34 -4.34 -14.77
CA VAL A 115 1.96 -3.46 -13.66
C VAL A 115 0.84 -4.10 -12.82
N VAL A 116 -0.25 -4.50 -13.48
CA VAL A 116 -1.39 -5.18 -12.84
C VAL A 116 -1.22 -6.67 -13.02
N THR A 117 -0.28 -7.23 -12.27
CA THR A 117 0.11 -8.64 -12.40
C THR A 117 -0.98 -9.61 -11.92
N GLY A 118 -0.83 -10.87 -12.29
CA GLY A 118 -1.74 -11.93 -11.82
C GLY A 118 -1.74 -12.06 -10.29
N LEU A 119 -0.57 -11.87 -9.64
CA LEU A 119 -0.44 -11.93 -8.18
C LEU A 119 -1.16 -10.76 -7.50
N ILE A 120 -0.99 -9.54 -8.00
CA ILE A 120 -1.70 -8.36 -7.49
C ILE A 120 -3.22 -8.57 -7.65
N LYS A 121 -3.69 -9.01 -8.81
CA LYS A 121 -5.13 -9.27 -9.04
C LYS A 121 -5.72 -10.35 -8.15
N ALA A 122 -4.95 -11.39 -7.85
CA ALA A 122 -5.38 -12.46 -6.96
C ALA A 122 -5.56 -11.99 -5.50
N ASN A 123 -4.77 -11.02 -5.07
CA ASN A 123 -4.76 -10.51 -3.70
C ASN A 123 -5.60 -9.23 -3.51
N ILE A 124 -5.84 -8.47 -4.60
CA ILE A 124 -6.72 -7.29 -4.60
C ILE A 124 -7.93 -7.59 -5.52
N PRO A 125 -8.94 -8.28 -5.00
CA PRO A 125 -10.06 -8.74 -5.82
C PRO A 125 -11.11 -7.67 -6.12
N SER A 126 -11.23 -6.61 -5.29
CA SER A 126 -12.13 -5.48 -5.56
C SER A 126 -11.43 -4.47 -6.46
N ARG A 127 -12.01 -4.20 -7.63
CA ARG A 127 -11.35 -3.40 -8.66
C ARG A 127 -12.30 -2.37 -9.26
N ILE A 128 -11.73 -1.24 -9.65
CA ILE A 128 -12.43 -0.15 -10.34
C ILE A 128 -11.67 0.16 -11.63
N ALA A 129 -12.38 0.27 -12.73
CA ALA A 129 -11.84 0.83 -13.97
C ALA A 129 -12.66 2.05 -14.38
N PHE A 130 -11.98 3.17 -14.54
CA PHE A 130 -12.49 4.31 -15.28
C PHE A 130 -12.37 4.06 -16.78
N SER A 131 -12.75 5.05 -17.60
CA SER A 131 -12.62 4.95 -19.06
C SER A 131 -11.17 4.69 -19.46
N VAL A 132 -10.96 3.65 -20.28
CA VAL A 132 -9.66 3.25 -20.82
C VAL A 132 -9.67 3.29 -22.33
N SER A 133 -8.49 3.28 -22.97
CA SER A 133 -8.35 3.40 -24.41
C SER A 133 -8.68 2.12 -25.20
N SER A 134 -8.56 0.97 -24.58
CA SER A 134 -8.74 -0.32 -25.25
C SER A 134 -9.47 -1.36 -24.42
N GLN A 135 -10.05 -2.35 -25.10
CA GLN A 135 -10.63 -3.52 -24.46
C GLN A 135 -9.56 -4.38 -23.75
N VAL A 136 -8.31 -4.32 -24.20
CA VAL A 136 -7.19 -5.02 -23.56
C VAL A 136 -6.95 -4.42 -22.19
N ASP A 137 -6.92 -3.09 -22.06
CA ASP A 137 -6.75 -2.41 -20.78
C ASP A 137 -7.88 -2.74 -19.81
N SER A 138 -9.13 -2.76 -20.31
CA SER A 138 -10.29 -3.18 -19.51
C SER A 138 -10.10 -4.60 -18.95
N ARG A 139 -9.68 -5.54 -19.79
CA ARG A 139 -9.43 -6.93 -19.36
C ARG A 139 -8.24 -7.03 -18.41
N THR A 140 -7.21 -6.23 -18.58
CA THR A 140 -6.07 -6.20 -17.66
C THR A 140 -6.53 -5.84 -16.25
N ILE A 141 -7.44 -4.88 -16.10
CA ILE A 141 -7.94 -4.44 -14.80
C ILE A 141 -9.04 -5.37 -14.28
N LEU A 142 -10.08 -5.62 -15.07
CA LEU A 142 -11.34 -6.23 -14.62
C LEU A 142 -11.51 -7.71 -15.01
N ASP A 143 -10.59 -8.27 -15.79
CA ASP A 143 -10.70 -9.56 -16.46
C ASP A 143 -11.84 -9.64 -17.51
N VAL A 144 -12.58 -8.55 -17.70
CA VAL A 144 -13.65 -8.40 -18.69
C VAL A 144 -13.50 -7.11 -19.49
N GLY A 145 -14.06 -7.07 -20.70
CA GLY A 145 -14.16 -5.83 -21.48
C GLY A 145 -15.32 -4.96 -21.00
N GLY A 146 -15.33 -3.69 -21.43
CA GLY A 146 -16.42 -2.75 -21.17
C GLY A 146 -15.98 -1.37 -20.70
N ALA A 147 -14.84 -1.25 -20.02
CA ALA A 147 -14.34 0.03 -19.57
C ALA A 147 -13.94 0.98 -20.73
N GLU A 148 -13.62 0.43 -21.89
CA GLU A 148 -13.38 1.19 -23.13
C GLU A 148 -14.64 1.90 -23.67
N LYS A 149 -15.82 1.56 -23.16
CA LYS A 149 -17.13 2.13 -23.55
C LYS A 149 -17.64 3.19 -22.57
N LEU A 150 -16.89 3.46 -21.52
CA LEU A 150 -17.24 4.45 -20.51
C LEU A 150 -17.10 5.87 -21.04
N LEU A 151 -17.92 6.77 -20.55
CA LEU A 151 -18.02 8.16 -21.02
C LEU A 151 -16.95 9.09 -20.42
N GLY A 152 -16.17 8.62 -19.44
CA GLY A 152 -15.22 9.45 -18.70
C GLY A 152 -15.88 10.27 -17.58
N LYS A 153 -15.15 11.22 -17.00
CA LYS A 153 -15.63 12.14 -15.95
C LYS A 153 -16.30 11.43 -14.76
N GLY A 154 -15.71 10.34 -14.29
CA GLY A 154 -16.21 9.59 -13.14
C GLY A 154 -17.13 8.42 -13.50
N ASP A 155 -17.45 8.20 -14.78
CA ASP A 155 -18.12 6.98 -15.23
C ASP A 155 -17.17 5.80 -15.07
N MET A 156 -17.54 4.77 -14.32
CA MET A 156 -16.68 3.66 -13.94
C MET A 156 -17.37 2.32 -13.92
N LEU A 157 -16.59 1.25 -14.04
CA LEU A 157 -17.00 -0.12 -13.74
C LEU A 157 -16.37 -0.53 -12.41
N TYR A 158 -17.18 -0.93 -11.46
CA TYR A 158 -16.78 -1.45 -10.16
C TYR A 158 -17.04 -2.95 -10.07
N SER A 159 -15.99 -3.71 -9.78
CA SER A 159 -16.04 -5.16 -9.58
C SER A 159 -15.76 -5.47 -8.10
N PRO A 160 -16.79 -5.53 -7.24
CA PRO A 160 -16.62 -5.92 -5.84
C PRO A 160 -16.38 -7.42 -5.69
N VAL A 161 -15.89 -7.82 -4.53
CA VAL A 161 -15.80 -9.24 -4.15
C VAL A 161 -17.20 -9.84 -4.05
N GLY A 162 -17.38 -11.03 -4.64
CA GLY A 162 -18.64 -11.79 -4.56
C GLY A 162 -19.64 -11.50 -5.67
N GLU A 163 -19.41 -10.50 -6.51
CA GLU A 163 -20.25 -10.23 -7.67
C GLU A 163 -19.66 -10.84 -8.95
N ASN A 164 -20.51 -11.44 -9.77
CA ASN A 164 -20.09 -12.08 -11.01
C ASN A 164 -19.93 -11.12 -12.19
N LYS A 165 -20.42 -9.90 -12.07
CA LYS A 165 -20.38 -8.87 -13.12
C LYS A 165 -20.04 -7.52 -12.51
N PRO A 166 -19.22 -6.70 -13.19
CA PRO A 166 -18.98 -5.33 -12.76
C PRO A 166 -20.28 -4.50 -12.79
N LEU A 167 -20.41 -3.65 -11.79
CA LEU A 167 -21.46 -2.65 -11.68
C LEU A 167 -21.00 -1.35 -12.33
N ARG A 168 -21.85 -0.75 -13.21
CA ARG A 168 -21.56 0.57 -13.73
C ARG A 168 -22.03 1.64 -12.75
N ILE A 169 -21.12 2.50 -12.35
CA ILE A 169 -21.37 3.56 -11.36
C ILE A 169 -20.93 4.89 -11.95
N GLN A 170 -21.72 5.94 -11.75
CA GLN A 170 -21.33 7.30 -12.06
C GLN A 170 -20.80 7.97 -10.79
N GLY A 171 -19.48 8.19 -10.73
CA GLY A 171 -18.84 9.02 -9.73
C GLY A 171 -19.07 10.51 -10.04
N PRO A 172 -19.04 11.39 -9.03
CA PRO A 172 -19.05 12.83 -9.25
C PRO A 172 -17.74 13.26 -9.93
N TYR A 173 -17.83 14.21 -10.85
CA TYR A 173 -16.66 14.90 -11.35
C TYR A 173 -16.31 16.03 -10.37
N ILE A 174 -15.07 16.07 -9.92
CA ILE A 174 -14.53 17.10 -9.04
C ILE A 174 -13.55 17.95 -9.87
N SER A 175 -13.81 19.23 -9.96
CA SER A 175 -12.94 20.19 -10.66
C SER A 175 -11.74 20.59 -9.80
N ASP A 176 -10.68 21.10 -10.42
CA ASP A 176 -9.48 21.59 -9.73
C ASP A 176 -9.82 22.68 -8.70
N SER A 177 -10.79 23.55 -9.04
CA SER A 177 -11.25 24.60 -8.11
C SER A 177 -12.00 24.06 -6.89
N GLU A 178 -12.72 22.96 -7.04
CA GLU A 178 -13.38 22.27 -5.92
C GLU A 178 -12.35 21.55 -5.05
N THR A 179 -11.38 20.89 -5.68
CA THR A 179 -10.26 20.26 -4.99
C THR A 179 -9.48 21.29 -4.17
N ALA A 180 -9.15 22.45 -4.75
CA ALA A 180 -8.45 23.52 -4.04
C ALA A 180 -9.24 24.02 -2.82
N ARG A 181 -10.56 24.18 -2.93
CA ARG A 181 -11.43 24.60 -1.81
C ARG A 181 -11.46 23.56 -0.68
N ILE A 182 -11.52 22.28 -1.04
CA ILE A 182 -11.48 21.18 -0.04
C ILE A 182 -10.13 21.18 0.68
N ILE A 183 -9.04 21.32 -0.05
CA ILE A 183 -7.69 21.39 0.50
C ILE A 183 -7.54 22.57 1.47
N ASP A 184 -8.00 23.75 1.06
CA ASP A 184 -7.96 24.93 1.92
C ASP A 184 -8.80 24.77 3.19
N PHE A 185 -9.94 24.11 3.08
CA PHE A 185 -10.78 23.79 4.24
C PHE A 185 -10.07 22.84 5.21
N VAL A 186 -9.47 21.76 4.69
CA VAL A 186 -8.77 20.77 5.50
C VAL A 186 -7.52 21.36 6.16
N LYS A 187 -6.73 22.18 5.45
CA LYS A 187 -5.56 22.88 5.99
C LYS A 187 -5.86 23.80 7.17
N LYS A 188 -7.06 24.38 7.22
CA LYS A 188 -7.50 25.23 8.33
C LYS A 188 -7.83 24.46 9.61
N GLN A 189 -7.95 23.14 9.55
CA GLN A 189 -8.33 22.30 10.70
C GLN A 189 -7.14 21.91 11.59
N GLY A 190 -5.91 22.05 11.10
CA GLY A 190 -4.70 21.77 11.88
C GLY A 190 -3.44 21.76 11.02
N GLU A 191 -2.29 21.68 11.68
CA GLU A 191 -1.00 21.49 11.03
C GLU A 191 -0.67 20.01 10.92
N SER A 192 0.11 19.63 9.89
CA SER A 192 0.56 18.26 9.70
C SER A 192 1.68 17.94 10.69
N THR A 193 1.44 16.98 11.56
CA THR A 193 2.48 16.40 12.42
C THR A 193 2.86 15.05 11.85
N TYR A 194 4.06 14.96 11.26
CA TYR A 194 4.59 13.71 10.73
C TYR A 194 5.26 12.89 11.84
N ASP A 195 5.23 11.57 11.69
CA ASP A 195 6.00 10.68 12.55
C ASP A 195 7.46 10.65 12.08
N GLU A 196 8.33 11.33 12.83
CA GLU A 196 9.75 11.46 12.49
C GLU A 196 10.46 10.11 12.46
N SER A 197 10.04 9.14 13.28
CA SER A 197 10.64 7.80 13.31
C SER A 197 10.36 7.03 12.02
N VAL A 198 9.15 7.16 11.50
CA VAL A 198 8.75 6.57 10.22
C VAL A 198 9.47 7.27 9.06
N VAL A 199 9.53 8.59 9.08
CA VAL A 199 10.26 9.38 8.06
C VAL A 199 11.72 8.94 7.99
N GLN A 200 12.41 8.82 9.13
CA GLN A 200 13.81 8.37 9.18
C GLN A 200 13.99 6.96 8.64
N THR A 201 13.08 6.03 8.96
CA THR A 201 13.11 4.65 8.47
C THR A 201 12.96 4.60 6.94
N ILE A 202 12.12 5.46 6.36
CA ILE A 202 11.92 5.54 4.91
C ILE A 202 13.10 6.24 4.22
N GLU A 203 13.70 7.22 4.86
CA GLU A 203 14.84 7.98 4.30
C GLU A 203 16.15 7.24 4.36
N THR A 204 16.34 6.41 5.37
CA THR A 204 17.53 5.57 5.55
C THR A 204 17.11 4.11 5.56
N PRO A 205 16.76 3.53 4.40
CA PRO A 205 16.39 2.12 4.37
C PRO A 205 17.63 1.33 4.80
N GLU A 206 17.60 0.80 6.04
CA GLU A 206 18.54 -0.22 6.44
C GLU A 206 18.49 -1.29 5.36
N LYS A 207 19.66 -1.76 4.91
CA LYS A 207 19.76 -2.89 3.99
C LYS A 207 18.81 -3.95 4.52
N SER A 208 17.77 -4.21 3.78
CA SER A 208 16.69 -5.10 4.22
C SER A 208 17.31 -6.38 4.76
N GLN A 209 17.00 -6.74 5.99
CA GLN A 209 17.36 -8.04 6.60
C GLN A 209 16.67 -9.23 5.89
N TYR A 210 16.12 -9.01 4.71
CA TYR A 210 15.71 -10.03 3.75
C TYR A 210 16.93 -10.43 2.91
N GLY A 211 17.81 -11.24 3.49
CA GLY A 211 18.95 -11.78 2.77
C GLY A 211 20.14 -12.22 3.64
N GLU A 212 20.14 -11.90 4.90
CA GLU A 212 21.06 -12.51 5.86
C GLU A 212 20.24 -13.38 6.82
N VAL A 213 19.75 -14.51 6.33
CA VAL A 213 19.79 -15.70 7.15
C VAL A 213 21.29 -15.97 7.28
N SER A 214 21.93 -15.43 8.32
CA SER A 214 23.21 -15.96 8.79
C SER A 214 22.89 -17.31 9.43
N ASP A 215 22.62 -18.26 8.56
CA ASP A 215 22.65 -19.66 8.91
C ASP A 215 24.13 -19.96 9.18
N GLU A 216 24.45 -20.59 10.30
CA GLU A 216 25.79 -21.07 10.61
C GLU A 216 26.39 -21.85 9.43
N LEU A 217 25.54 -22.53 8.63
CA LEU A 217 25.87 -23.18 7.37
C LEU A 217 26.36 -22.23 6.28
N THR A 218 25.98 -20.96 6.26
CA THR A 218 26.43 -19.99 5.24
C THR A 218 27.86 -19.53 5.52
N GLU A 219 28.24 -19.32 6.77
CA GLU A 219 29.63 -19.00 7.16
C GLU A 219 30.56 -20.19 6.90
N ASP A 220 30.12 -21.41 7.22
CA ASP A 220 30.85 -22.63 6.93
C ASP A 220 31.01 -22.90 5.43
N ALA A 221 29.97 -22.63 4.63
CA ALA A 221 30.02 -22.76 3.17
C ALA A 221 31.00 -21.72 2.56
N ILE A 222 31.01 -20.48 3.02
CA ILE A 222 31.95 -19.43 2.58
C ILE A 222 33.35 -19.81 2.98
N ALA A 223 33.60 -20.28 4.20
CA ALA A 223 34.88 -20.73 4.68
C ALA A 223 35.41 -21.94 3.88
N PHE A 224 34.52 -22.86 3.50
CA PHE A 224 34.90 -24.03 2.66
C PHE A 224 35.29 -23.61 1.23
N ILE A 225 34.54 -22.69 0.60
CA ILE A 225 34.84 -22.17 -0.75
C ILE A 225 36.15 -21.39 -0.75
N LEU A 226 36.43 -20.59 0.28
CA LEU A 226 37.69 -19.83 0.40
C LEU A 226 38.89 -20.75 0.62
N LYS A 227 38.71 -21.89 1.29
CA LYS A 227 39.77 -22.91 1.45
C LYS A 227 40.09 -23.62 0.15
N GLN A 228 39.12 -23.89 -0.72
CA GLN A 228 39.36 -24.54 -2.01
C GLN A 228 40.01 -23.62 -3.06
N LYS A 229 39.91 -22.30 -2.95
CA LYS A 229 40.58 -21.35 -3.85
C LYS A 229 42.07 -21.15 -3.56
N LYS A 230 42.63 -21.79 -2.56
CA LYS A 230 44.04 -21.74 -2.18
C LYS A 230 44.83 -23.04 -2.48
N ALA A 231 44.26 -23.94 -3.30
CA ALA A 231 44.92 -25.15 -3.80
C ALA A 231 45.15 -25.05 -5.31
#